data_243464e5f36dcf630fcc6d85fa702ba4
#
_entry.id   243464e5f36dcf630fcc6d85fa702ba4
#
_cell.length_a   1.000
_cell.length_b   1.000
_cell.length_c   1.000
_cell.angle_alpha   90.00
_cell.angle_beta   90.00
_cell.angle_gamma   90.00
#
_symmetry.space_group_name_H-M   'P 1'
#
loop_
_entity.id
_entity.type
_entity.pdbx_description
1 polymer ?
#
loop_
_entity_poly.entity_id
_entity_poly.type
_entity_poly.pdbx_seq_one_letter_code
_entity_poly.pdbx_strand_id
1 'polypeptide(L)'
;DVKNEEILNDLLAVNNGTKSLTDVVGKTTPELTDQLAGKEMVSPFFDLKPVNGGIKNEEGKYVVTISVPSLTKAMTDVQILHYSTVRNLFELITPTSVDYEGKTITAVFEDLSPVAIIAKVDASKAADSTLGTSPKTGVASTWMVFFGAAVVLAGVSAVAYRKER
;
A
#
# COMPACT_ATOMS: atom_id res chain seq x y z
N ASP A 1 -14.05 -6.87 -5.64
CA ASP A 1 -14.72 -5.71 -5.02
C ASP A 1 -15.12 -6.05 -3.58
N VAL A 2 -14.84 -5.15 -2.64
CA VAL A 2 -15.27 -5.30 -1.24
C VAL A 2 -16.80 -5.21 -1.19
N LYS A 3 -17.45 -6.30 -0.82
CA LYS A 3 -18.92 -6.36 -0.67
C LYS A 3 -19.38 -5.86 0.71
N ASN A 4 -18.48 -5.83 1.69
CA ASN A 4 -18.75 -5.35 3.03
C ASN A 4 -18.62 -3.83 3.05
N GLU A 5 -19.75 -3.11 3.12
CA GLU A 5 -19.78 -1.65 3.14
C GLU A 5 -19.05 -1.05 4.37
N GLU A 6 -19.06 -1.74 5.52
CA GLU A 6 -18.36 -1.27 6.70
C GLU A 6 -16.85 -1.24 6.45
N ILE A 7 -16.29 -2.32 5.92
CA ILE A 7 -14.86 -2.39 5.59
C ILE A 7 -14.51 -1.39 4.48
N LEU A 8 -15.36 -1.26 3.46
CA LEU A 8 -15.12 -0.27 2.40
C LEU A 8 -15.05 1.14 2.98
N ASN A 9 -15.98 1.50 3.86
CA ASN A 9 -15.98 2.80 4.53
C ASN A 9 -14.76 2.96 5.45
N ASP A 10 -14.34 1.91 6.12
CA ASP A 10 -13.13 1.91 6.96
C ASP A 10 -11.86 2.13 6.14
N LEU A 11 -11.70 1.43 5.00
CA LEU A 11 -10.57 1.63 4.09
C LEU A 11 -10.53 3.06 3.53
N LEU A 12 -11.69 3.60 3.15
CA LEU A 12 -11.82 5.00 2.72
C LEU A 12 -11.47 5.98 3.84
N ALA A 13 -11.88 5.70 5.07
CA ALA A 13 -11.57 6.52 6.23
C ALA A 13 -10.08 6.52 6.56
N VAL A 14 -9.40 5.38 6.40
CA VAL A 14 -7.94 5.29 6.51
C VAL A 14 -7.27 6.09 5.41
N ASN A 15 -7.70 5.93 4.15
CA ASN A 15 -7.16 6.69 3.02
C ASN A 15 -7.29 8.22 3.18
N ASN A 16 -8.34 8.66 3.85
CA ASN A 16 -8.61 10.07 4.13
C ASN A 16 -7.98 10.56 5.45
N GLY A 17 -7.29 9.68 6.18
CA GLY A 17 -6.67 10.00 7.47
C GLY A 17 -7.66 10.25 8.63
N THR A 18 -8.94 9.83 8.48
CA THR A 18 -9.98 10.00 9.50
C THR A 18 -10.09 8.80 10.45
N LYS A 19 -9.48 7.67 10.10
CA LYS A 19 -9.31 6.51 10.98
C LYS A 19 -7.87 6.02 10.98
N SER A 20 -7.44 5.48 12.10
CA SER A 20 -6.15 4.82 12.24
C SER A 20 -6.16 3.47 11.50
N LEU A 21 -5.05 3.15 10.84
CA LEU A 21 -4.84 1.85 10.21
C LEU A 21 -4.96 0.71 11.23
N THR A 22 -4.36 0.89 12.41
CA THR A 22 -4.34 -0.09 13.49
C THR A 22 -5.74 -0.38 14.02
N ASP A 23 -6.59 0.66 14.13
CA ASP A 23 -7.98 0.48 14.60
C ASP A 23 -8.81 -0.34 13.61
N VAL A 24 -8.60 -0.09 12.31
CA VAL A 24 -9.35 -0.81 11.26
C VAL A 24 -8.88 -2.27 11.16
N VAL A 25 -7.56 -2.50 11.15
CA VAL A 25 -7.00 -3.86 11.11
C VAL A 25 -7.37 -4.64 12.37
N GLY A 26 -7.33 -4.01 13.54
CA GLY A 26 -7.64 -4.64 14.83
C GLY A 26 -9.07 -5.16 14.96
N LYS A 27 -10.01 -4.67 14.13
CA LYS A 27 -11.40 -5.18 14.14
C LYS A 27 -11.52 -6.62 13.64
N THR A 28 -10.71 -7.00 12.65
CA THR A 28 -10.81 -8.31 11.99
C THR A 28 -9.59 -9.18 12.22
N THR A 29 -8.43 -8.59 12.47
CA THR A 29 -7.14 -9.28 12.59
C THR A 29 -6.27 -8.61 13.66
N PRO A 30 -6.67 -8.68 14.94
CA PRO A 30 -5.98 -7.95 16.02
C PRO A 30 -4.51 -8.39 16.20
N GLU A 31 -4.16 -9.61 15.83
CA GLU A 31 -2.79 -10.14 15.90
C GLU A 31 -1.81 -9.43 14.96
N LEU A 32 -2.29 -8.68 13.97
CA LEU A 32 -1.42 -7.89 13.09
C LEU A 32 -1.08 -6.52 13.66
N THR A 33 -1.79 -6.02 14.66
CA THR A 33 -1.60 -4.65 15.17
C THR A 33 -0.19 -4.39 15.67
N ASP A 34 0.42 -5.38 16.34
CA ASP A 34 1.80 -5.29 16.80
C ASP A 34 2.81 -5.24 15.63
N GLN A 35 2.50 -5.92 14.53
CA GLN A 35 3.35 -5.94 13.33
C GLN A 35 3.27 -4.65 12.52
N LEU A 36 2.21 -3.86 12.74
CA LEU A 36 2.04 -2.53 12.15
C LEU A 36 2.78 -1.44 12.93
N ALA A 37 3.25 -1.73 14.14
CA ALA A 37 3.92 -0.75 14.99
C ALA A 37 5.14 -0.12 14.30
N GLY A 38 5.15 1.21 14.24
CA GLY A 38 6.22 1.99 13.59
C GLY A 38 6.22 1.94 12.06
N LYS A 39 5.19 1.37 11.43
CA LYS A 39 5.00 1.43 9.98
C LYS A 39 4.03 2.55 9.60
N GLU A 40 4.31 3.16 8.48
CA GLU A 40 3.49 4.20 7.88
C GLU A 40 2.96 3.72 6.53
N MET A 41 1.83 4.27 6.11
CA MET A 41 1.28 4.01 4.79
C MET A 41 2.13 4.74 3.73
N VAL A 42 2.68 3.98 2.80
CA VAL A 42 3.42 4.46 1.63
C VAL A 42 2.47 4.72 0.46
N SER A 43 1.35 3.99 0.42
CA SER A 43 0.26 4.21 -0.54
C SER A 43 -1.09 4.16 0.16
N PRO A 44 -2.15 4.82 -0.37
CA PRO A 44 -3.51 4.54 0.06
C PRO A 44 -3.89 3.09 -0.27
N PHE A 45 -4.99 2.60 0.31
CA PHE A 45 -5.60 1.36 -0.18
C PHE A 45 -6.12 1.54 -1.61
N PHE A 46 -5.85 0.57 -2.45
CA PHE A 46 -6.33 0.49 -3.83
C PHE A 46 -6.68 -0.95 -4.20
N ASP A 47 -7.54 -1.12 -5.17
CA ASP A 47 -7.99 -2.43 -5.65
C ASP A 47 -6.99 -3.03 -6.64
N LEU A 48 -6.68 -4.31 -6.48
CA LEU A 48 -5.98 -5.11 -7.48
C LEU A 48 -7.01 -5.94 -8.26
N LYS A 49 -6.99 -5.79 -9.59
CA LYS A 49 -7.87 -6.56 -10.48
C LYS A 49 -7.05 -7.22 -11.60
N PRO A 50 -7.28 -8.49 -11.89
CA PRO A 50 -6.58 -9.12 -12.99
C PRO A 50 -7.06 -8.57 -14.33
N VAL A 51 -6.13 -8.29 -15.24
CA VAL A 51 -6.39 -8.02 -16.64
C VAL A 51 -6.02 -9.27 -17.42
N ASN A 52 -6.91 -9.77 -18.30
CA ASN A 52 -6.70 -10.99 -19.06
C ASN A 52 -6.31 -12.23 -18.21
N GLY A 53 -6.93 -12.35 -17.04
CA GLY A 53 -6.70 -13.48 -16.13
C GLY A 53 -5.49 -13.35 -15.20
N GLY A 54 -4.64 -12.32 -15.38
CA GLY A 54 -3.44 -12.10 -14.58
C GLY A 54 -2.33 -13.13 -14.86
N ILE A 55 -1.16 -12.90 -14.28
CA ILE A 55 -0.04 -13.83 -14.31
C ILE A 55 -0.06 -14.66 -13.03
N LYS A 56 -0.02 -15.98 -13.17
CA LYS A 56 0.04 -16.91 -12.04
C LYS A 56 1.32 -17.73 -12.07
N ASN A 57 1.83 -18.05 -10.90
CA ASN A 57 2.94 -18.98 -10.74
C ASN A 57 2.46 -20.46 -10.83
N GLU A 58 3.38 -21.40 -10.68
CA GLU A 58 3.11 -22.83 -10.72
C GLU A 58 2.12 -23.31 -9.63
N GLU A 59 2.05 -22.56 -8.51
CA GLU A 59 1.10 -22.83 -7.42
C GLU A 59 -0.30 -22.21 -7.67
N GLY A 60 -0.50 -21.56 -8.81
CA GLY A 60 -1.76 -20.89 -9.15
C GLY A 60 -1.98 -19.54 -8.46
N LYS A 61 -0.97 -18.99 -7.76
CA LYS A 61 -1.02 -17.70 -7.08
C LYS A 61 -0.64 -16.58 -8.06
N TYR A 62 -1.23 -15.40 -7.86
CA TYR A 62 -0.96 -14.24 -8.69
C TYR A 62 0.40 -13.63 -8.36
N VAL A 63 1.24 -13.43 -9.38
CA VAL A 63 2.50 -12.68 -9.27
C VAL A 63 2.25 -11.26 -9.77
N VAL A 64 2.40 -10.28 -8.89
CA VAL A 64 2.05 -8.88 -9.18
C VAL A 64 3.26 -8.00 -8.93
N THR A 65 3.58 -7.16 -9.91
CA THR A 65 4.54 -6.05 -9.75
C THR A 65 3.77 -4.74 -9.68
N ILE A 66 3.93 -4.02 -8.57
CA ILE A 66 3.24 -2.78 -8.26
C ILE A 66 4.22 -1.63 -8.40
N SER A 67 3.85 -0.59 -9.15
CA SER A 67 4.60 0.66 -9.20
C SER A 67 4.28 1.51 -7.97
N VAL A 68 5.33 1.93 -7.25
CA VAL A 68 5.24 2.73 -6.01
C VAL A 68 6.14 3.96 -6.16
N PRO A 69 5.67 5.03 -6.80
CA PRO A 69 6.47 6.22 -7.08
C PRO A 69 7.09 6.87 -5.85
N SER A 70 6.42 6.74 -4.70
CA SER A 70 6.89 7.23 -3.39
C SER A 70 7.99 6.39 -2.74
N LEU A 71 8.30 5.20 -3.29
CA LEU A 71 9.29 4.29 -2.73
C LEU A 71 10.69 4.93 -2.72
N THR A 72 11.34 4.92 -1.56
CA THR A 72 12.70 5.45 -1.37
C THR A 72 13.57 4.52 -0.53
N LYS A 73 14.89 4.66 -0.62
CA LYS A 73 15.86 3.87 0.19
C LYS A 73 15.77 4.17 1.71
N ALA A 74 15.06 5.23 2.09
CA ALA A 74 14.72 5.51 3.49
C ALA A 74 13.61 4.60 4.05
N MET A 75 12.86 3.96 3.17
CA MET A 75 11.81 3.02 3.54
C MET A 75 12.40 1.63 3.74
N THR A 76 12.23 1.10 4.94
CA THR A 76 12.69 -0.24 5.32
C THR A 76 11.49 -1.08 5.75
N ASP A 77 11.68 -2.39 5.83
CA ASP A 77 10.61 -3.32 6.24
C ASP A 77 9.31 -3.09 5.43
N VAL A 78 9.49 -2.94 4.10
CA VAL A 78 8.39 -2.72 3.15
C VAL A 78 7.54 -3.98 3.11
N GLN A 79 6.23 -3.81 3.36
CA GLN A 79 5.25 -4.89 3.31
C GLN A 79 3.98 -4.40 2.60
N ILE A 80 3.16 -5.35 2.22
CA ILE A 80 1.86 -5.10 1.63
C ILE A 80 0.81 -5.52 2.65
N LEU A 81 -0.03 -4.60 3.07
CA LEU A 81 -1.21 -4.91 3.84
C LEU A 81 -2.35 -5.20 2.87
N HIS A 82 -2.83 -6.42 2.87
CA HIS A 82 -3.85 -6.94 1.98
C HIS A 82 -5.12 -7.25 2.77
N TYR A 83 -6.28 -6.77 2.29
CA TYR A 83 -7.57 -7.20 2.82
C TYR A 83 -8.15 -8.29 1.90
N SER A 84 -8.09 -9.55 2.32
CA SER A 84 -8.71 -10.65 1.57
C SER A 84 -10.23 -10.56 1.64
N THR A 85 -10.87 -10.30 0.51
CA THR A 85 -12.35 -10.31 0.40
C THR A 85 -12.94 -11.71 0.42
N VAL A 86 -12.11 -12.72 0.22
CA VAL A 86 -12.50 -14.15 0.30
C VAL A 86 -12.54 -14.61 1.75
N ARG A 87 -11.52 -14.24 2.53
CA ARG A 87 -11.36 -14.66 3.93
C ARG A 87 -11.90 -13.64 4.93
N ASN A 88 -12.21 -12.41 4.48
CA ASN A 88 -12.66 -11.28 5.28
C ASN A 88 -11.72 -10.92 6.44
N LEU A 89 -10.42 -10.91 6.17
CA LEU A 89 -9.37 -10.56 7.13
C LEU A 89 -8.23 -9.80 6.44
N PHE A 90 -7.45 -9.09 7.25
CA PHE A 90 -6.19 -8.51 6.80
C PHE A 90 -5.06 -9.52 6.90
N GLU A 91 -4.09 -9.38 6.02
CA GLU A 91 -2.83 -10.11 6.06
C GLU A 91 -1.66 -9.23 5.63
N LEU A 92 -0.48 -9.55 6.15
CA LEU A 92 0.76 -8.92 5.73
C LEU A 92 1.48 -9.82 4.74
N ILE A 93 1.75 -9.29 3.55
CA ILE A 93 2.48 -9.97 2.50
C ILE A 93 3.88 -9.34 2.41
N THR A 94 4.90 -10.17 2.56
CA THR A 94 6.27 -9.74 2.34
C THR A 94 6.56 -9.80 0.85
N PRO A 95 7.00 -8.69 0.23
CA PRO A 95 7.38 -8.67 -1.18
C PRO A 95 8.50 -9.68 -1.47
N THR A 96 8.45 -10.31 -2.63
CA THR A 96 9.54 -11.15 -3.15
C THR A 96 10.69 -10.31 -3.70
N SER A 97 10.38 -9.05 -4.09
CA SER A 97 11.38 -8.08 -4.57
C SER A 97 10.93 -6.66 -4.26
N VAL A 98 11.89 -5.81 -3.87
CA VAL A 98 11.72 -4.36 -3.71
C VAL A 98 12.79 -3.66 -4.53
N ASP A 99 12.38 -2.98 -5.60
CA ASP A 99 13.27 -2.20 -6.45
C ASP A 99 13.08 -0.70 -6.19
N TYR A 100 14.01 -0.15 -5.40
CA TYR A 100 13.98 1.26 -5.03
C TYR A 100 14.31 2.20 -6.20
N GLU A 101 15.05 1.74 -7.20
CA GLU A 101 15.44 2.54 -8.36
C GLU A 101 14.32 2.53 -9.41
N GLY A 102 13.79 1.36 -9.72
CA GLY A 102 12.63 1.18 -10.59
C GLY A 102 11.31 1.58 -9.94
N LYS A 103 11.30 1.90 -8.63
CA LYS A 103 10.08 2.26 -7.90
C LYS A 103 9.00 1.19 -7.98
N THR A 104 9.40 -0.09 -7.85
CA THR A 104 8.47 -1.22 -7.93
C THR A 104 8.66 -2.20 -6.79
N ILE A 105 7.58 -2.90 -6.45
CA ILE A 105 7.60 -4.05 -5.55
C ILE A 105 6.90 -5.22 -6.24
N THR A 106 7.44 -6.42 -6.08
CA THR A 106 6.83 -7.64 -6.59
C THR A 106 6.42 -8.54 -5.43
N ALA A 107 5.21 -9.07 -5.49
CA ALA A 107 4.69 -9.97 -4.47
C ALA A 107 3.77 -11.03 -5.05
N VAL A 108 3.49 -12.05 -4.25
CA VAL A 108 2.63 -13.19 -4.60
C VAL A 108 1.37 -13.14 -3.75
N PHE A 109 0.20 -13.27 -4.40
CA PHE A 109 -1.12 -13.17 -3.78
C PHE A 109 -1.95 -14.42 -4.07
N GLU A 110 -2.69 -14.88 -3.09
CA GLU A 110 -3.68 -15.95 -3.28
C GLU A 110 -4.94 -15.45 -3.97
N ASP A 111 -5.39 -14.27 -3.58
CA ASP A 111 -6.50 -13.54 -4.19
C ASP A 111 -6.12 -12.08 -4.44
N LEU A 112 -6.82 -11.42 -5.36
CA LEU A 112 -6.61 -10.01 -5.68
C LEU A 112 -7.77 -9.20 -5.12
N SER A 113 -7.45 -8.29 -4.24
CA SER A 113 -8.38 -7.44 -3.52
C SER A 113 -7.64 -6.21 -2.96
N PRO A 114 -8.24 -5.35 -2.13
CA PRO A 114 -7.59 -4.12 -1.70
C PRO A 114 -6.26 -4.34 -1.00
N VAL A 115 -5.28 -3.54 -1.40
CA VAL A 115 -3.94 -3.51 -0.80
C VAL A 115 -3.51 -2.09 -0.47
N ALA A 116 -2.66 -1.95 0.53
CA ALA A 116 -1.88 -0.75 0.80
C ALA A 116 -0.42 -1.14 1.00
N ILE A 117 0.49 -0.28 0.60
CA ILE A 117 1.92 -0.44 0.86
C ILE A 117 2.24 0.24 2.17
N ILE A 118 2.94 -0.45 3.05
CA ILE A 118 3.38 0.06 4.35
C ILE A 118 4.89 -0.18 4.52
N ALA A 119 5.55 0.70 5.25
CA ALA A 119 6.98 0.59 5.54
C ALA A 119 7.34 1.32 6.83
N LYS A 120 8.48 0.97 7.40
CA LYS A 120 9.16 1.83 8.38
C LYS A 120 9.95 2.89 7.63
N VAL A 121 9.86 4.15 8.07
CA VAL A 121 10.57 5.27 7.46
C VAL A 121 11.72 5.70 8.36
N ASP A 122 12.95 5.59 7.85
CA ASP A 122 14.14 6.10 8.52
C ASP A 122 14.32 7.58 8.14
N ALA A 123 13.88 8.45 9.04
CA ALA A 123 13.95 9.90 8.84
C ALA A 123 15.39 10.40 8.60
N SER A 124 16.41 9.69 9.09
CA SER A 124 17.82 10.07 8.89
C SER A 124 18.27 9.86 7.44
N LYS A 125 17.65 8.93 6.72
CA LYS A 125 17.94 8.63 5.30
C LYS A 125 16.99 9.36 4.35
N ALA A 126 15.87 9.90 4.85
CA ALA A 126 14.93 10.66 4.04
C ALA A 126 15.53 12.00 3.55
N ALA A 127 16.52 12.52 4.25
CA ALA A 127 17.19 13.79 3.91
C ALA A 127 18.17 13.68 2.71
N ASP A 128 18.55 12.46 2.30
CA ASP A 128 19.52 12.25 1.21
C ASP A 128 18.86 12.11 -0.18
N SER A 129 17.55 12.25 -0.25
CA SER A 129 16.81 12.32 -1.52
C SER A 129 16.76 13.77 -2.00
N THR A 130 17.92 14.33 -2.36
CA THR A 130 18.01 15.67 -2.99
C THR A 130 17.40 15.63 -4.39
N LEU A 131 16.12 15.92 -4.47
CA LEU A 131 15.57 16.62 -5.63
C LEU A 131 15.74 18.11 -5.38
N GLY A 132 16.49 18.74 -6.25
CA GLY A 132 16.82 20.13 -6.45
C GLY A 132 16.31 21.17 -5.43
N THR A 133 17.26 21.95 -4.96
CA THR A 133 17.11 23.20 -4.22
C THR A 133 15.86 23.99 -4.58
N SER A 134 14.92 24.07 -3.63
CA SER A 134 13.96 25.16 -3.55
C SER A 134 14.15 25.93 -2.25
N PRO A 135 13.98 27.26 -2.23
CA PRO A 135 14.38 28.11 -1.13
C PRO A 135 13.55 27.88 0.13
N LYS A 136 14.22 27.96 1.27
CA LYS A 136 13.61 27.91 2.60
C LYS A 136 12.54 29.00 2.75
N THR A 137 11.29 28.57 2.82
CA THR A 137 10.25 29.32 3.53
C THR A 137 9.70 28.40 4.62
N GLY A 138 9.98 28.80 5.87
CA GLY A 138 9.53 28.03 7.03
C GLY A 138 8.02 28.08 7.14
N VAL A 139 7.39 26.94 7.10
CA VAL A 139 6.06 26.68 7.68
C VAL A 139 6.04 25.22 8.13
N ALA A 140 5.48 25.02 9.31
CA ALA A 140 5.38 23.74 10.00
C ALA A 140 4.88 22.61 9.09
N SER A 141 5.54 21.48 9.23
CA SER A 141 5.33 20.25 8.46
C SER A 141 3.89 19.76 8.54
N THR A 142 3.15 20.01 7.46
CA THR A 142 2.03 19.17 7.09
C THR A 142 2.51 18.35 5.89
N TRP A 143 2.77 17.08 6.09
CA TRP A 143 3.12 16.16 5.03
C TRP A 143 1.90 15.96 4.14
N MET A 144 1.78 16.79 3.11
CA MET A 144 0.92 16.45 1.99
C MET A 144 1.69 15.46 1.11
N VAL A 145 1.41 14.21 1.30
CA VAL A 145 1.86 13.16 0.38
C VAL A 145 1.03 13.26 -0.89
N PHE A 146 1.63 13.72 -1.97
CA PHE A 146 1.01 13.67 -3.29
C PHE A 146 1.04 12.24 -3.80
N PHE A 147 -0.14 11.63 -3.87
CA PHE A 147 -0.30 10.27 -4.37
C PHE A 147 -0.32 10.25 -5.89
N GLY A 148 0.74 9.74 -6.48
CA GLY A 148 0.71 9.25 -7.85
C GLY A 148 -0.06 7.93 -7.90
N ALA A 149 -0.85 7.74 -8.94
CA ALA A 149 -1.55 6.49 -9.17
C ALA A 149 -0.56 5.32 -9.23
N ALA A 150 -0.81 4.28 -8.45
CA ALA A 150 -0.05 3.04 -8.56
C ALA A 150 -0.40 2.37 -9.90
N VAL A 151 0.62 2.09 -10.69
CA VAL A 151 0.48 1.35 -11.94
C VAL A 151 0.95 -0.07 -11.69
N VAL A 152 0.12 -1.02 -12.02
CA VAL A 152 0.46 -2.44 -11.92
C VAL A 152 0.94 -2.94 -13.27
N LEU A 153 2.14 -3.46 -13.30
CA LEU A 153 2.72 -4.12 -14.47
C LEU A 153 2.32 -5.60 -14.49
N ALA A 154 2.32 -6.20 -15.67
CA ALA A 154 2.03 -7.63 -15.86
C ALA A 154 0.57 -8.06 -15.60
N GLY A 155 -0.38 -7.43 -16.31
CA GLY A 155 -1.74 -7.95 -16.46
C GLY A 155 -2.69 -7.69 -15.29
N VAL A 156 -2.35 -6.75 -14.40
CA VAL A 156 -3.22 -6.34 -13.29
C VAL A 156 -3.44 -4.84 -13.33
N SER A 157 -4.67 -4.38 -13.11
CA SER A 157 -5.03 -2.96 -12.98
C SER A 157 -5.23 -2.60 -11.51
N ALA A 158 -4.75 -1.44 -11.09
CA ALA A 158 -5.04 -0.87 -9.78
C ALA A 158 -6.11 0.24 -9.92
N VAL A 159 -7.13 0.19 -9.10
CA VAL A 159 -8.17 1.21 -9.02
C VAL A 159 -8.22 1.75 -7.60
N ALA A 160 -7.88 3.02 -7.43
CA ALA A 160 -7.99 3.66 -6.12
C ALA A 160 -9.47 3.80 -5.72
N TYR A 161 -9.79 3.51 -4.47
CA TYR A 161 -11.13 3.77 -3.94
C TYR A 161 -11.37 5.28 -3.89
N ARG A 162 -12.17 5.77 -4.80
CA ARG A 162 -12.67 7.14 -4.81
C ARG A 162 -14.19 7.09 -4.80
N LYS A 163 -14.80 7.65 -3.77
CA LYS A 163 -16.25 7.86 -3.75
C LYS A 163 -16.54 9.11 -4.58
N GLU A 164 -17.18 8.96 -5.71
CA GLU A 164 -17.80 10.09 -6.39
C GLU A 164 -19.06 10.53 -5.61
N ARG A 165 -19.17 11.82 -5.40
CA ARG A 165 -20.40 12.43 -4.88
C ARG A 165 -21.34 12.74 -6.04
#